data_ec57c3fc3bbe709515f688ac04f7b0cd
#
_entry.id   ec57c3fc3bbe709515f688ac04f7b0cd
#
_cell.length_a   1.000
_cell.length_b   1.000
_cell.length_c   1.000
_cell.angle_alpha   90.00
_cell.angle_beta   90.00
_cell.angle_gamma   90.00
#
_symmetry.space_group_name_H-M   'P 1'
#
loop_
_entity.id
_entity.type
_entity.pdbx_description
1 polymer ?
#
loop_
_entity_poly.entity_id
_entity_poly.type
_entity_poly.pdbx_seq_one_letter_code
_entity_poly.pdbx_strand_id
1 'polypeptide(L)' 'MDAPATEITLVQGAPVVVQGDVRAVEAAILAAARGSIPELVWLTEVGRNEPVALNPEHVVALRPAQRDGLT' A
#
# COMPACT_ATOMS: atom_id res chain seq x y z
N MET A 1 1.29 -5.04 20.50
CA MET A 1 0.18 -4.52 19.70
C MET A 1 0.69 -4.18 18.34
N ASP A 2 0.01 -4.66 17.34
CA ASP A 2 0.48 -4.49 15.97
C ASP A 2 -0.04 -3.20 15.38
N ALA A 3 0.81 -2.53 14.64
CA ALA A 3 0.38 -1.38 13.87
C ALA A 3 -0.43 -1.87 12.68
N PRO A 4 -1.40 -1.06 12.22
CA PRO A 4 -2.16 -1.46 11.05
C PRO A 4 -1.28 -1.53 9.81
N ALA A 5 -1.65 -2.43 8.92
CA ALA A 5 -0.95 -2.62 7.65
C ALA A 5 -1.96 -2.96 6.58
N THR A 6 -1.60 -2.68 5.34
CA THR A 6 -2.46 -2.88 4.19
C THR A 6 -1.74 -3.70 3.15
N GLU A 7 -2.42 -4.71 2.61
CA GLU A 7 -1.91 -5.48 1.50
C GLU A 7 -2.41 -4.86 0.20
N ILE A 8 -1.49 -4.56 -0.70
CA ILE A 8 -1.80 -3.94 -1.98
C ILE A 8 -1.60 -4.98 -3.07
N THR A 9 -2.67 -5.27 -3.80
CA THR A 9 -2.60 -6.15 -4.96
C THR A 9 -2.34 -5.31 -6.20
N LEU A 10 -1.32 -5.69 -6.95
CA LEU A 10 -0.91 -4.97 -8.15
C LEU A 10 -1.28 -5.76 -9.39
N VAL A 11 -1.29 -5.07 -10.55
CA VAL A 11 -1.62 -5.74 -11.81
C VAL A 11 -0.59 -6.81 -12.15
N GLN A 12 0.64 -6.66 -11.67
CA GLN A 12 1.69 -7.65 -11.89
C GLN A 12 2.52 -7.78 -10.63
N GLY A 13 3.09 -8.95 -10.44
CA GLY A 13 4.00 -9.19 -9.35
C GLY A 13 3.30 -9.58 -8.08
N ALA A 14 4.08 -9.81 -7.04
CA ALA A 14 3.56 -10.21 -5.75
C ALA A 14 2.91 -9.03 -5.05
N PRO A 15 1.95 -9.30 -4.17
CA PRO A 15 1.36 -8.22 -3.37
C PRO A 15 2.41 -7.57 -2.49
N VAL A 16 2.17 -6.31 -2.14
CA VAL A 16 3.05 -5.54 -1.27
C VAL A 16 2.29 -5.19 -0.02
N VAL A 17 2.91 -5.38 1.14
CA VAL A 17 2.30 -5.05 2.41
C VAL A 17 2.98 -3.80 2.96
N VAL A 18 2.19 -2.76 3.22
CA VAL A 18 2.73 -1.46 3.64
C VAL A 18 2.12 -1.05 4.96
N GLN A 19 2.80 -0.15 5.65
CA GLN A 19 2.33 0.38 6.91
C GLN A 19 1.15 1.33 6.68
N GLY A 20 0.24 1.37 7.64
CA GLY A 20 -0.93 2.22 7.57
C GLY A 20 -2.18 1.42 7.34
N ASP A 21 -3.32 1.92 7.82
CA ASP A 21 -4.58 1.23 7.59
C ASP A 21 -5.05 1.49 6.16
N VAL A 22 -6.09 0.76 5.75
CA VAL A 22 -6.57 0.81 4.37
C VAL A 22 -6.97 2.23 3.98
N ARG A 23 -7.63 2.96 4.90
CA ARG A 23 -8.09 4.31 4.59
C ARG A 23 -6.94 5.27 4.37
N ALA A 24 -5.90 5.16 5.21
CA ALA A 24 -4.73 6.03 5.07
C ALA A 24 -3.99 5.72 3.78
N VAL A 25 -3.85 4.44 3.45
CA VAL A 25 -3.17 4.04 2.23
C VAL A 25 -3.97 4.48 1.00
N GLU A 26 -5.29 4.31 1.05
CA GLU A 26 -6.15 4.74 -0.03
C GLU A 26 -6.01 6.25 -0.28
N ALA A 27 -6.00 7.02 0.80
CA ALA A 27 -5.88 8.48 0.67
C ALA A 27 -4.57 8.87 -0.01
N ALA A 28 -3.48 8.19 0.35
CA ALA A 28 -2.18 8.47 -0.25
C ALA A 28 -2.18 8.14 -1.74
N ILE A 29 -2.77 7.01 -2.11
CA ILE A 29 -2.83 6.59 -3.50
C ILE A 29 -3.68 7.56 -4.31
N LEU A 30 -4.82 7.96 -3.78
CA LEU A 30 -5.69 8.89 -4.49
C LEU A 30 -5.04 10.25 -4.66
N ALA A 31 -4.31 10.71 -3.65
CA ALA A 31 -3.62 11.99 -3.75
C ALA A 31 -2.59 11.97 -4.87
N ALA A 32 -1.84 10.87 -4.99
CA ALA A 32 -0.86 10.74 -6.05
C ALA A 32 -1.52 10.65 -7.41
N ALA A 33 -2.69 9.99 -7.49
CA ALA A 33 -3.37 9.79 -8.76
C ALA A 33 -4.04 11.06 -9.27
N ARG A 34 -4.35 12.00 -8.37
CA ARG A 34 -5.06 13.21 -8.75
C ARG A 34 -4.18 14.28 -9.35
N GLY A 35 -2.88 14.15 -9.20
CA GLY A 35 -1.96 15.15 -9.72
C GLY A 35 -2.08 15.26 -11.22
N SER A 36 -1.86 16.47 -11.75
CA SER A 36 -1.84 16.68 -13.19
C SER A 36 -0.62 16.01 -13.81
N ILE A 37 0.42 15.78 -13.02
CA ILE A 37 1.58 15.05 -13.46
C ILE A 37 1.57 13.71 -12.73
N PRO A 38 1.67 12.59 -13.45
CA PRO A 38 1.67 11.28 -12.78
C PRO A 38 2.79 11.19 -11.76
N GLU A 39 2.45 10.73 -10.56
CA GLU A 39 3.40 10.60 -9.48
C GLU A 39 3.32 9.19 -8.92
N LEU A 40 4.44 8.75 -8.39
CA LEU A 40 4.46 7.51 -7.64
C LEU A 40 4.01 7.81 -6.21
N VAL A 41 3.33 6.85 -5.60
CA VAL A 41 2.97 6.98 -4.20
C VAL A 41 4.06 6.29 -3.38
N TRP A 42 4.55 6.99 -2.36
CA TRP A 42 5.60 6.47 -1.49
C TRP A 42 5.00 5.97 -0.19
N LEU A 43 5.28 4.71 0.11
CA LEU A 43 4.78 4.05 1.31
C LEU A 43 5.94 3.30 1.94
N THR A 44 5.73 2.80 3.17
CA THR A 44 6.76 2.05 3.86
C THR A 44 6.39 0.58 3.88
N GLU A 45 7.25 -0.26 3.32
CA GLU A 45 6.99 -1.68 3.24
C GLU A 45 7.20 -2.34 4.58
N VAL A 46 6.23 -3.15 4.99
CA VAL A 46 6.33 -3.90 6.23
C VAL A 46 7.33 -5.03 6.05
N GLY A 47 8.07 -5.32 7.09
CA GLY A 47 9.06 -6.38 7.05
C GLY A 47 10.43 -5.85 6.76
N ARG A 48 10.56 -5.09 5.69
CA ARG A 48 11.85 -4.46 5.37
C ARG A 48 11.98 -3.09 5.99
N ASN A 49 10.86 -2.49 6.35
CA ASN A 49 10.85 -1.14 6.92
C ASN A 49 11.55 -0.15 6.00
N GLU A 50 11.32 -0.31 4.69
CA GLU A 50 11.93 0.52 3.66
C GLU A 50 10.87 1.21 2.84
N PRO A 51 11.19 2.39 2.28
CA PRO A 51 10.23 3.05 1.40
C PRO A 51 10.07 2.27 0.11
N VAL A 52 8.83 2.24 -0.39
CA VAL A 52 8.52 1.63 -1.67
C VAL A 52 7.66 2.61 -2.44
N ALA A 53 7.96 2.78 -3.72
CA ALA A 53 7.19 3.68 -4.57
C ALA A 53 6.37 2.84 -5.53
N LEU A 54 5.07 3.14 -5.63
CA LEU A 54 4.15 2.38 -6.45
C LEU A 54 3.45 3.31 -7.43
N ASN A 55 3.14 2.76 -8.60
CA ASN A 55 2.34 3.49 -9.57
C ASN A 55 0.87 3.34 -9.18
N PRO A 56 0.16 4.45 -8.90
CA PRO A 56 -1.23 4.34 -8.46
C PRO A 56 -2.11 3.61 -9.48
N GLU A 57 -1.77 3.67 -10.75
CA GLU A 57 -2.57 3.03 -11.79
C GLU A 57 -2.39 1.53 -11.83
N HIS A 58 -1.38 1.00 -11.16
CA HIS A 58 -1.15 -0.44 -11.10
C HIS A 58 -1.84 -1.09 -9.91
N VAL A 59 -2.49 -0.32 -9.06
CA VAL A 59 -3.15 -0.85 -7.87
C VAL A 59 -4.50 -1.41 -8.25
N VAL A 60 -4.73 -2.67 -7.91
CA VAL A 60 -5.97 -3.37 -8.22
C VAL A 60 -6.88 -3.41 -7.01
N ALA A 61 -6.33 -3.70 -5.84
CA ALA A 61 -7.13 -3.86 -4.64
C ALA A 61 -6.32 -3.57 -3.40
N LEU A 62 -7.01 -3.12 -2.36
CA LEU A 62 -6.44 -2.90 -1.05
C LEU A 62 -7.23 -3.73 -0.05
N ARG A 63 -6.54 -4.31 0.93
CA ARG A 63 -7.22 -5.03 1.99
C ARG A 63 -6.38 -4.96 3.25
N PRO A 64 -7.00 -5.06 4.42
CA PRO A 64 -6.22 -5.11 5.66
C PRO A 64 -5.32 -6.32 5.63
N ALA A 65 -4.07 -6.12 6.03
CA ALA A 65 -3.14 -7.23 6.07
C ALA A 65 -3.37 -8.05 7.34
N GLN A 66 -3.40 -9.37 7.18
CA GLN A 66 -3.53 -10.27 8.30
C GLN A 66 -2.14 -10.60 8.80
N ARG A 67 -1.85 -10.18 10.00
CA ARG A 67 -0.50 -10.34 10.49
C ARG A 67 -0.25 -11.67 11.09
N ASP A 68 -1.19 -12.29 11.66
CA ASP A 68 -0.95 -13.51 12.31
C ASP A 68 -1.98 -14.42 12.15
N GLY A 69 -1.66 -15.08 12.09
CA GLY A 69 -2.62 -15.88 11.80
C GLY A 69 -3.74 -16.00 12.71
N LEU A 70 -3.46 -15.59 12.86
CA LEU A 70 -4.13 -15.85 13.26
C LEU A 70 -4.66 -16.31 13.42
N THR A 71 -4.53 -16.36 13.46
CA THR A 71 -4.83 -16.73 13.56
C THR A 71 -5.19 -16.99 13.75
#